data_bc2400ab6d35c1401947522c9e7f1f1e
#
_entry.id   bc2400ab6d35c1401947522c9e7f1f1e
#
_cell.length_a   1.000
_cell.length_b   1.000
_cell.length_c   1.000
_cell.angle_alpha   90.00
_cell.angle_beta   90.00
_cell.angle_gamma   90.00
#
_symmetry.space_group_name_H-M   'P 1'
#
loop_
_entity.id
_entity.type
_entity.pdbx_description
1 polymer ?
#
loop_
_entity_poly.entity_id
_entity_poly.type
_entity_poly.pdbx_seq_one_letter_code
_entity_poly.pdbx_strand_id
1 'polypeptide(L)'
;MDLIYTVYLEEWIMKEYILKNGKKLVIRLAEEKDAEGLLVHINQAGRETDFLGFGKEGYDKDIEDEKKYIKSFTPKNFMLVAVIDDEIIASCSIGAREERIRLKHMGNLGICVQKKAWGIGVGKYLMEYALEKAKEGGLTKVNLDVRIDNEKAIHLYEKFGFEKEGTIKKCLFIDGVYYDNYIMGREV
;
A
#
# COMPACT_ATOMS: atom_id res chain seq x y z
N MET A 1 10.86 -35.28 1.72
CA MET A 1 10.96 -34.37 2.88
C MET A 1 10.61 -32.91 2.51
N ASP A 2 9.94 -32.69 1.37
CA ASP A 2 9.81 -31.36 0.76
C ASP A 2 8.37 -30.80 0.68
N LEU A 3 7.34 -31.61 0.94
CA LEU A 3 5.95 -31.12 0.88
C LEU A 3 5.54 -30.23 2.07
N ILE A 4 6.09 -30.50 3.25
CA ILE A 4 5.74 -29.72 4.46
C ILE A 4 6.37 -28.31 4.40
N TYR A 5 7.58 -28.19 3.85
CA TYR A 5 8.23 -26.89 3.68
C TYR A 5 7.53 -25.99 2.65
N THR A 6 6.98 -26.57 1.58
CA THR A 6 6.26 -25.83 0.53
C THR A 6 4.94 -25.25 1.05
N VAL A 7 4.19 -26.01 1.86
CA VAL A 7 2.92 -25.55 2.46
C VAL A 7 3.18 -24.41 3.45
N TYR A 8 4.23 -24.49 4.27
CA TYR A 8 4.58 -23.40 5.19
C TYR A 8 5.05 -22.13 4.47
N LEU A 9 5.70 -22.23 3.32
CA LEU A 9 6.12 -21.07 2.52
C LEU A 9 4.91 -20.36 1.88
N GLU A 10 3.88 -21.09 1.45
CA GLU A 10 2.66 -20.49 0.86
C GLU A 10 1.83 -19.72 1.91
N GLU A 11 1.71 -20.20 3.15
CA GLU A 11 1.02 -19.49 4.23
C GLU A 11 1.71 -18.16 4.62
N TRP A 12 3.02 -18.01 4.36
CA TRP A 12 3.80 -16.80 4.64
C TRP A 12 3.74 -15.75 3.51
N ILE A 13 3.23 -16.12 2.35
CA ILE A 13 3.24 -15.28 1.14
C ILE A 13 1.87 -14.68 0.85
N MET A 14 0.78 -15.28 1.34
CA MET A 14 -0.60 -14.93 0.99
C MET A 14 -1.53 -15.04 2.20
N LYS A 15 -2.48 -14.11 2.32
CA LYS A 15 -3.58 -14.18 3.29
C LYS A 15 -4.93 -14.09 2.59
N GLU A 16 -5.88 -14.87 3.08
CA GLU A 16 -7.24 -14.91 2.58
C GLU A 16 -8.23 -14.40 3.63
N TYR A 17 -9.19 -13.60 3.19
CA TYR A 17 -10.21 -13.03 4.06
C TYR A 17 -11.59 -13.13 3.40
N ILE A 18 -12.62 -13.24 4.21
CA ILE A 18 -13.99 -13.04 3.75
C ILE A 18 -14.42 -11.62 4.11
N LEU A 19 -14.76 -10.86 3.10
CA LEU A 19 -15.20 -9.46 3.24
C LEU A 19 -16.64 -9.38 3.75
N LYS A 20 -17.06 -8.19 4.21
CA LYS A 20 -18.43 -7.94 4.71
C LYS A 20 -19.51 -8.25 3.67
N ASN A 21 -19.20 -8.18 2.38
CA ASN A 21 -20.11 -8.50 1.28
C ASN A 21 -20.07 -9.98 0.85
N GLY A 22 -19.38 -10.83 1.61
CA GLY A 22 -19.25 -12.27 1.33
C GLY A 22 -18.20 -12.66 0.28
N LYS A 23 -17.53 -11.67 -0.38
CA LYS A 23 -16.48 -11.98 -1.35
C LYS A 23 -15.19 -12.41 -0.67
N LYS A 24 -14.45 -13.30 -1.34
CA LYS A 24 -13.11 -13.72 -0.96
C LYS A 24 -12.12 -12.63 -1.40
N LEU A 25 -11.30 -12.19 -0.46
CA LEU A 25 -10.17 -11.29 -0.69
C LEU A 25 -8.88 -12.07 -0.51
N VAL A 26 -8.00 -11.99 -1.47
CA VAL A 26 -6.63 -12.52 -1.40
C VAL A 26 -5.66 -11.35 -1.31
N ILE A 27 -4.79 -11.34 -0.30
CA ILE A 27 -3.71 -10.36 -0.19
C ILE A 27 -2.38 -11.10 -0.24
N ARG A 28 -1.50 -10.71 -1.14
CA ARG A 28 -0.18 -11.30 -1.33
C ARG A 28 0.86 -10.28 -1.80
N LEU A 29 2.12 -10.66 -1.79
CA LEU A 29 3.16 -9.87 -2.43
C LEU A 29 2.89 -9.76 -3.94
N ALA A 30 3.22 -8.59 -4.50
CA ALA A 30 3.18 -8.39 -5.94
C ALA A 30 4.29 -9.19 -6.62
N GLU A 31 3.98 -9.77 -7.78
CA GLU A 31 4.87 -10.51 -8.66
C GLU A 31 4.98 -9.80 -10.02
N GLU A 32 6.03 -10.08 -10.79
CA GLU A 32 6.24 -9.46 -12.12
C GLU A 32 5.01 -9.60 -13.05
N LYS A 33 4.27 -10.70 -12.95
CA LYS A 33 3.02 -10.92 -13.71
C LYS A 33 1.89 -9.93 -13.37
N ASP A 34 1.97 -9.26 -12.21
CA ASP A 34 0.96 -8.31 -11.75
C ASP A 34 1.14 -6.91 -12.34
N ALA A 35 2.25 -6.63 -13.02
CA ALA A 35 2.62 -5.30 -13.48
C ALA A 35 1.49 -4.62 -14.30
N GLU A 36 0.92 -5.33 -15.27
CA GLU A 36 -0.18 -4.81 -16.08
C GLU A 36 -1.44 -4.53 -15.23
N GLY A 37 -1.86 -5.50 -14.40
CA GLY A 37 -3.00 -5.36 -13.50
C GLY A 37 -2.81 -4.24 -12.47
N LEU A 38 -1.60 -4.05 -11.97
CA LEU A 38 -1.25 -2.95 -11.06
C LEU A 38 -1.38 -1.59 -11.75
N LEU A 39 -0.87 -1.42 -12.96
CA LEU A 39 -1.01 -0.17 -13.71
C LEU A 39 -2.47 0.15 -14.01
N VAL A 40 -3.27 -0.85 -14.39
CA VAL A 40 -4.73 -0.70 -14.56
C VAL A 40 -5.37 -0.24 -13.25
N HIS A 41 -5.07 -0.92 -12.13
CA HIS A 41 -5.59 -0.59 -10.81
C HIS A 41 -5.22 0.84 -10.37
N ILE A 42 -3.93 1.22 -10.46
CA ILE A 42 -3.43 2.52 -10.04
C ILE A 42 -4.10 3.64 -10.86
N ASN A 43 -4.14 3.49 -12.18
CA ASN A 43 -4.78 4.46 -13.06
C ASN A 43 -6.30 4.58 -12.81
N GLN A 44 -6.99 3.47 -12.53
CA GLN A 44 -8.41 3.51 -12.16
C GLN A 44 -8.61 4.27 -10.85
N ALA A 45 -7.83 3.99 -9.82
CA ALA A 45 -7.94 4.66 -8.54
C ALA A 45 -7.63 6.17 -8.64
N GLY A 46 -6.62 6.57 -9.45
CA GLY A 46 -6.31 7.97 -9.69
C GLY A 46 -7.46 8.75 -10.34
N ARG A 47 -8.30 8.09 -11.15
CA ARG A 47 -9.53 8.70 -11.73
C ARG A 47 -10.68 8.81 -10.73
N GLU A 48 -10.64 8.04 -9.64
CA GLU A 48 -11.73 7.92 -8.67
C GLU A 48 -11.58 8.86 -7.46
N THR A 49 -10.37 9.41 -7.23
CA THR A 49 -10.09 10.24 -6.06
C THR A 49 -8.93 11.19 -6.28
N ASP A 50 -8.98 12.37 -5.65
CA ASP A 50 -7.91 13.37 -5.63
C ASP A 50 -6.99 13.24 -4.39
N PHE A 51 -7.14 12.17 -3.61
CA PHE A 51 -6.33 11.97 -2.38
C PHE A 51 -4.97 11.32 -2.63
N LEU A 52 -4.66 10.94 -3.87
CA LEU A 52 -3.40 10.33 -4.25
C LEU A 52 -2.42 11.37 -4.80
N GLY A 53 -1.14 11.04 -4.83
CA GLY A 53 -0.11 11.88 -5.45
C GLY A 53 -0.12 11.88 -6.99
N PHE A 54 -1.08 11.21 -7.59
CA PHE A 54 -1.38 11.14 -9.03
C PHE A 54 -2.90 11.12 -9.20
N GLY A 55 -3.40 11.57 -10.33
CA GLY A 55 -4.83 11.72 -10.59
C GLY A 55 -5.26 11.17 -11.96
N LYS A 56 -6.21 11.87 -12.59
CA LYS A 56 -6.78 11.51 -13.90
C LYS A 56 -5.77 11.51 -15.06
N GLU A 57 -4.66 12.22 -14.90
CA GLU A 57 -3.53 12.23 -15.85
C GLU A 57 -2.83 10.88 -15.94
N GLY A 58 -3.04 10.03 -14.95
CA GLY A 58 -2.48 8.68 -14.89
C GLY A 58 -1.12 8.62 -14.19
N TYR A 59 -0.67 7.39 -14.02
CA TYR A 59 0.64 7.05 -13.47
C TYR A 59 1.57 6.72 -14.64
N ASP A 60 2.53 7.62 -14.89
CA ASP A 60 3.41 7.57 -16.07
C ASP A 60 4.52 6.52 -15.90
N LYS A 61 4.13 5.26 -15.99
CA LYS A 61 5.06 4.12 -16.06
C LYS A 61 4.58 3.12 -17.10
N ASP A 62 5.53 2.51 -17.81
CA ASP A 62 5.24 1.38 -18.66
C ASP A 62 5.32 0.04 -17.89
N ILE A 63 4.85 -1.03 -18.54
CA ILE A 63 4.78 -2.38 -17.93
C ILE A 63 6.17 -2.90 -17.59
N GLU A 64 7.18 -2.63 -18.42
CA GLU A 64 8.54 -3.14 -18.21
C GLU A 64 9.23 -2.41 -17.04
N ASP A 65 8.96 -1.13 -16.86
CA ASP A 65 9.45 -0.38 -15.68
C ASP A 65 8.77 -0.83 -14.39
N GLU A 66 7.48 -1.15 -14.44
CA GLU A 66 6.78 -1.71 -13.28
C GLU A 66 7.29 -3.12 -12.93
N LYS A 67 7.55 -3.98 -13.92
CA LYS A 67 8.20 -5.29 -13.69
C LYS A 67 9.57 -5.14 -13.04
N LYS A 68 10.42 -4.22 -13.54
CA LYS A 68 11.74 -3.94 -12.94
C LYS A 68 11.61 -3.47 -11.50
N TYR A 69 10.62 -2.61 -11.22
CA TYR A 69 10.33 -2.14 -9.87
C TYR A 69 9.94 -3.28 -8.94
N ILE A 70 8.99 -4.14 -9.35
CA ILE A 70 8.58 -5.32 -8.58
C ILE A 70 9.77 -6.26 -8.33
N LYS A 71 10.61 -6.48 -9.34
CA LYS A 71 11.81 -7.32 -9.23
C LYS A 71 12.86 -6.78 -8.25
N SER A 72 12.83 -5.48 -7.96
CA SER A 72 13.74 -4.83 -7.01
C SER A 72 13.31 -4.95 -5.54
N PHE A 73 12.19 -5.60 -5.26
CA PHE A 73 11.67 -5.70 -3.89
C PHE A 73 12.61 -6.48 -2.96
N THR A 74 12.63 -6.02 -1.72
CA THR A 74 13.38 -6.60 -0.60
C THR A 74 12.42 -6.81 0.56
N PRO A 75 12.82 -7.46 1.66
CA PRO A 75 11.96 -7.53 2.86
C PRO A 75 11.53 -6.18 3.46
N LYS A 76 12.22 -5.07 3.10
CA LYS A 76 11.91 -3.72 3.56
C LYS A 76 11.31 -2.82 2.47
N ASN A 77 11.38 -3.23 1.23
CA ASN A 77 10.80 -2.56 0.08
C ASN A 77 9.90 -3.55 -0.65
N PHE A 78 8.60 -3.46 -0.47
CA PHE A 78 7.66 -4.41 -1.04
C PHE A 78 6.32 -3.76 -1.37
N MET A 79 5.54 -4.45 -2.17
CA MET A 79 4.16 -4.12 -2.45
C MET A 79 3.26 -5.34 -2.25
N LEU A 80 2.15 -5.13 -1.57
CA LEU A 80 1.05 -6.08 -1.48
C LEU A 80 -0.03 -5.72 -2.50
N VAL A 81 -0.60 -6.72 -3.13
CA VAL A 81 -1.80 -6.61 -3.97
C VAL A 81 -2.96 -7.29 -3.28
N ALA A 82 -4.13 -6.68 -3.39
CA ALA A 82 -5.40 -7.21 -2.91
C ALA A 82 -6.27 -7.57 -4.11
N VAL A 83 -6.60 -8.84 -4.22
CA VAL A 83 -7.26 -9.44 -5.38
C VAL A 83 -8.66 -9.93 -4.99
N ILE A 84 -9.67 -9.59 -5.78
CA ILE A 84 -11.03 -10.12 -5.71
C ILE A 84 -11.43 -10.54 -7.12
N ASP A 85 -11.94 -11.76 -7.29
CA ASP A 85 -12.40 -12.28 -8.59
C ASP A 85 -11.32 -12.10 -9.70
N ASP A 86 -10.07 -12.43 -9.39
CA ASP A 86 -8.87 -12.31 -10.24
C ASP A 86 -8.49 -10.86 -10.65
N GLU A 87 -9.15 -9.85 -10.08
CA GLU A 87 -8.84 -8.45 -10.34
C GLU A 87 -8.09 -7.81 -9.16
N ILE A 88 -7.00 -7.09 -9.44
CA ILE A 88 -6.32 -6.26 -8.44
C ILE A 88 -7.17 -5.01 -8.17
N ILE A 89 -7.71 -4.91 -6.96
CA ILE A 89 -8.62 -3.83 -6.56
C ILE A 89 -8.00 -2.87 -5.54
N ALA A 90 -6.86 -3.24 -4.97
CA ALA A 90 -6.12 -2.40 -4.06
C ALA A 90 -4.64 -2.82 -4.01
N SER A 91 -3.78 -1.89 -3.62
CA SER A 91 -2.36 -2.13 -3.37
C SER A 91 -1.88 -1.36 -2.14
N CYS A 92 -0.85 -1.90 -1.48
CA CYS A 92 -0.17 -1.24 -0.37
C CYS A 92 1.32 -1.48 -0.50
N SER A 93 2.11 -0.41 -0.55
CA SER A 93 3.57 -0.49 -0.61
C SER A 93 4.21 0.00 0.67
N ILE A 94 5.35 -0.58 1.01
CA ILE A 94 6.29 -0.05 1.99
C ILE A 94 7.62 0.14 1.27
N GLY A 95 8.17 1.36 1.37
CA GLY A 95 9.46 1.71 0.79
C GLY A 95 10.43 2.20 1.85
N ALA A 96 11.51 1.46 2.12
CA ALA A 96 12.60 1.87 3.01
C ALA A 96 13.77 2.45 2.22
N ARG A 97 14.53 3.35 2.84
CA ARG A 97 15.78 3.91 2.28
C ARG A 97 16.96 3.06 2.73
N GLU A 98 17.06 1.84 2.22
CA GLU A 98 18.03 0.83 2.67
C GLU A 98 19.49 1.27 2.44
N GLU A 99 19.74 2.08 1.41
CA GLU A 99 21.05 2.68 1.10
C GLU A 99 21.53 3.70 2.13
N ARG A 100 20.61 4.20 2.99
CA ARG A 100 20.91 5.18 4.04
C ARG A 100 20.95 4.53 5.42
N ILE A 101 22.15 4.16 5.87
CA ILE A 101 22.34 3.37 7.10
C ILE A 101 21.60 3.90 8.34
N ARG A 102 21.45 5.23 8.45
CA ARG A 102 20.74 5.88 9.57
C ARG A 102 19.22 5.95 9.40
N LEU A 103 18.71 5.63 8.22
CA LEU A 103 17.27 5.70 7.87
C LEU A 103 16.67 4.34 7.50
N LYS A 104 17.50 3.31 7.35
CA LYS A 104 17.08 1.96 6.90
C LYS A 104 16.12 1.22 7.84
N HIS A 105 15.88 1.77 9.04
CA HIS A 105 14.93 1.25 10.02
C HIS A 105 13.51 1.78 9.82
N MET A 106 13.33 2.77 8.94
CA MET A 106 12.03 3.40 8.65
C MET A 106 11.56 3.04 7.25
N GLY A 107 10.26 2.80 7.11
CA GLY A 107 9.58 2.65 5.83
C GLY A 107 8.49 3.69 5.64
N ASN A 108 8.22 4.08 4.39
CA ASN A 108 7.08 4.91 4.02
C ASN A 108 5.99 4.02 3.42
N LEU A 109 4.78 4.14 3.94
CA LEU A 109 3.61 3.38 3.49
C LEU A 109 2.80 4.20 2.50
N GLY A 110 2.46 3.59 1.36
CA GLY A 110 1.46 4.07 0.43
C GLY A 110 0.35 3.04 0.28
N ILE A 111 -0.90 3.46 0.30
CA ILE A 111 -2.06 2.59 0.10
C ILE A 111 -3.02 3.19 -0.92
N CYS A 112 -3.49 2.36 -1.84
CA CYS A 112 -4.41 2.72 -2.90
C CYS A 112 -5.53 1.67 -2.98
N VAL A 113 -6.79 2.11 -2.91
CA VAL A 113 -7.97 1.24 -2.94
C VAL A 113 -8.98 1.82 -3.93
N GLN A 114 -9.41 1.03 -4.91
CA GLN A 114 -10.47 1.44 -5.84
C GLN A 114 -11.79 1.70 -5.10
N LYS A 115 -12.55 2.66 -5.58
CA LYS A 115 -13.80 3.11 -4.93
C LYS A 115 -14.81 1.99 -4.70
N LYS A 116 -14.89 1.01 -5.64
CA LYS A 116 -15.77 -0.17 -5.53
C LYS A 116 -15.47 -1.07 -4.33
N ALA A 117 -14.25 -0.94 -3.76
CA ALA A 117 -13.79 -1.73 -2.61
C ALA A 117 -13.73 -0.92 -1.30
N TRP A 118 -14.26 0.31 -1.28
CA TRP A 118 -14.32 1.11 -0.08
C TRP A 118 -15.39 0.59 0.90
N GLY A 119 -15.10 0.69 2.20
CA GLY A 119 -16.05 0.37 3.27
C GLY A 119 -16.28 -1.11 3.54
N ILE A 120 -15.79 -2.03 2.71
CA ILE A 120 -15.97 -3.48 2.88
C ILE A 120 -14.82 -4.18 3.63
N GLY A 121 -13.79 -3.44 4.04
CA GLY A 121 -12.70 -3.94 4.89
C GLY A 121 -11.36 -4.12 4.20
N VAL A 122 -11.23 -3.93 2.88
CA VAL A 122 -10.00 -4.16 2.12
C VAL A 122 -8.82 -3.34 2.69
N GLY A 123 -8.99 -2.03 2.89
CA GLY A 123 -7.94 -1.18 3.45
C GLY A 123 -7.47 -1.62 4.84
N LYS A 124 -8.39 -2.13 5.68
CA LYS A 124 -8.05 -2.67 7.00
C LYS A 124 -7.09 -3.87 6.88
N TYR A 125 -7.48 -4.86 6.07
CA TYR A 125 -6.67 -6.09 5.92
C TYR A 125 -5.33 -5.84 5.24
N LEU A 126 -5.28 -4.90 4.27
CA LEU A 126 -4.01 -4.47 3.67
C LEU A 126 -3.08 -3.83 4.69
N MET A 127 -3.59 -2.90 5.51
CA MET A 127 -2.80 -2.25 6.57
C MET A 127 -2.26 -3.27 7.57
N GLU A 128 -3.11 -4.18 8.04
CA GLU A 128 -2.74 -5.23 8.98
C GLU A 128 -1.57 -6.06 8.45
N TYR A 129 -1.69 -6.55 7.22
CA TYR A 129 -0.66 -7.40 6.63
C TYR A 129 0.61 -6.61 6.24
N ALA A 130 0.48 -5.37 5.77
CA ALA A 130 1.62 -4.53 5.46
C ALA A 130 2.48 -4.22 6.70
N LEU A 131 1.85 -3.93 7.84
CA LEU A 131 2.56 -3.67 9.09
C LEU A 131 3.23 -4.93 9.66
N GLU A 132 2.59 -6.09 9.54
CA GLU A 132 3.19 -7.37 9.89
C GLU A 132 4.44 -7.63 9.04
N LYS A 133 4.34 -7.49 7.72
CA LYS A 133 5.49 -7.65 6.80
C LYS A 133 6.60 -6.63 7.04
N ALA A 134 6.26 -5.39 7.36
CA ALA A 134 7.23 -4.35 7.72
C ALA A 134 8.07 -4.75 8.95
N LYS A 135 7.41 -5.26 9.99
CA LYS A 135 8.05 -5.76 11.20
C LYS A 135 8.94 -6.98 10.92
N GLU A 136 8.43 -7.97 10.17
CA GLU A 136 9.19 -9.15 9.75
C GLU A 136 10.44 -8.78 8.94
N GLY A 137 10.34 -7.76 8.08
CA GLY A 137 11.45 -7.19 7.33
C GLY A 137 12.46 -6.42 8.18
N GLY A 138 12.19 -6.24 9.48
CA GLY A 138 13.08 -5.55 10.44
C GLY A 138 12.99 -4.03 10.37
N LEU A 139 11.85 -3.48 9.94
CA LEU A 139 11.52 -2.08 10.17
C LEU A 139 11.08 -1.89 11.62
N THR A 140 11.39 -0.74 12.21
CA THR A 140 10.95 -0.37 13.56
C THR A 140 10.02 0.84 13.56
N LYS A 141 9.88 1.50 12.41
CA LYS A 141 8.98 2.63 12.22
C LYS A 141 8.41 2.63 10.81
N VAL A 142 7.11 2.93 10.70
CA VAL A 142 6.42 3.16 9.42
C VAL A 142 5.79 4.53 9.45
N ASN A 143 6.07 5.32 8.42
CA ASN A 143 5.50 6.64 8.20
C ASN A 143 4.54 6.61 7.01
N LEU A 144 3.66 7.60 6.92
CA LEU A 144 2.82 7.86 5.76
C LEU A 144 2.49 9.35 5.68
N ASP A 145 2.10 9.78 4.49
CA ASP A 145 1.53 11.10 4.26
C ASP A 145 0.06 10.97 3.90
N VAL A 146 -0.78 11.86 4.45
CA VAL A 146 -2.22 11.86 4.17
C VAL A 146 -2.74 13.29 4.08
N ARG A 147 -3.54 13.57 3.09
CA ARG A 147 -4.20 14.88 2.94
C ARG A 147 -5.09 15.16 4.15
N ILE A 148 -5.02 16.37 4.70
CA ILE A 148 -5.64 16.74 5.99
C ILE A 148 -7.17 16.62 6.00
N ASP A 149 -7.81 16.66 4.83
CA ASP A 149 -9.26 16.51 4.62
C ASP A 149 -9.69 15.07 4.25
N ASN A 150 -8.74 14.11 4.21
CA ASN A 150 -9.04 12.70 4.01
C ASN A 150 -9.39 12.01 5.35
N GLU A 151 -10.49 12.42 5.97
CA GLU A 151 -10.91 11.95 7.30
C GLU A 151 -11.02 10.42 7.39
N LYS A 152 -11.47 9.75 6.30
CA LYS A 152 -11.63 8.30 6.29
C LYS A 152 -10.29 7.56 6.39
N ALA A 153 -9.29 8.04 5.67
CA ALA A 153 -7.95 7.46 5.71
C ALA A 153 -7.27 7.77 7.05
N ILE A 154 -7.36 9.02 7.53
CA ILE A 154 -6.83 9.42 8.84
C ILE A 154 -7.40 8.54 9.95
N HIS A 155 -8.72 8.35 9.99
CA HIS A 155 -9.35 7.49 10.98
C HIS A 155 -8.91 6.01 10.88
N LEU A 156 -8.67 5.50 9.65
CA LEU A 156 -8.09 4.18 9.46
C LEU A 156 -6.69 4.11 10.07
N TYR A 157 -5.83 5.08 9.77
CA TYR A 157 -4.45 5.10 10.26
C TYR A 157 -4.38 5.23 11.79
N GLU A 158 -5.20 6.10 12.38
CA GLU A 158 -5.32 6.25 13.85
C GLU A 158 -5.73 4.94 14.52
N LYS A 159 -6.65 4.15 13.93
CA LYS A 159 -7.02 2.81 14.42
C LYS A 159 -5.85 1.82 14.41
N PHE A 160 -4.91 2.01 13.52
CA PHE A 160 -3.67 1.23 13.46
C PHE A 160 -2.53 1.84 14.29
N GLY A 161 -2.81 2.83 15.13
CA GLY A 161 -1.84 3.45 16.04
C GLY A 161 -0.86 4.40 15.36
N PHE A 162 -1.20 4.93 14.19
CA PHE A 162 -0.45 6.04 13.63
C PHE A 162 -0.81 7.34 14.33
N GLU A 163 0.20 8.13 14.66
CA GLU A 163 0.05 9.45 15.29
C GLU A 163 0.49 10.54 14.31
N LYS A 164 -0.12 11.73 14.43
CA LYS A 164 0.26 12.90 13.63
C LYS A 164 1.58 13.46 14.18
N GLU A 165 2.63 13.44 13.35
CA GLU A 165 3.97 13.91 13.71
C GLU A 165 4.28 15.31 13.14
N GLY A 166 3.54 15.74 12.11
CA GLY A 166 3.73 17.05 11.49
C GLY A 166 2.76 17.35 10.38
N THR A 167 2.91 18.55 9.78
CA THR A 167 2.11 18.99 8.63
C THR A 167 3.02 19.52 7.55
N ILE A 168 2.87 19.02 6.33
CA ILE A 168 3.50 19.56 5.13
C ILE A 168 2.52 20.52 4.48
N LYS A 169 2.86 21.82 4.49
CA LYS A 169 2.06 22.84 3.83
C LYS A 169 2.21 22.78 2.33
N LYS A 170 1.10 23.00 1.57
CA LYS A 170 1.08 23.01 0.11
C LYS A 170 1.70 21.76 -0.50
N CYS A 171 1.45 20.60 0.08
CA CYS A 171 2.03 19.32 -0.32
C CYS A 171 1.55 18.87 -1.70
N LEU A 172 0.27 19.08 -2.01
CA LEU A 172 -0.32 18.76 -3.31
C LEU A 172 -0.84 20.04 -3.98
N PHE A 173 -0.77 20.07 -5.32
CA PHE A 173 -1.35 21.11 -6.16
C PHE A 173 -2.28 20.46 -7.18
N ILE A 174 -3.59 20.68 -7.04
CA ILE A 174 -4.62 20.05 -7.86
C ILE A 174 -5.59 21.11 -8.34
N ASP A 175 -5.78 21.22 -9.65
CA ASP A 175 -6.73 22.14 -10.29
C ASP A 175 -6.63 23.59 -9.76
N GLY A 176 -5.38 24.08 -9.55
CA GLY A 176 -5.13 25.45 -9.07
C GLY A 176 -5.18 25.64 -7.55
N VAL A 177 -5.45 24.58 -6.78
CA VAL A 177 -5.57 24.64 -5.31
C VAL A 177 -4.44 23.85 -4.64
N TYR A 178 -3.84 24.44 -3.60
CA TYR A 178 -2.87 23.76 -2.76
C TYR A 178 -3.55 23.04 -1.60
N TYR A 179 -3.10 21.82 -1.31
CA TYR A 179 -3.56 21.01 -0.20
C TYR A 179 -2.39 20.67 0.74
N ASP A 180 -2.69 20.64 2.03
CA ASP A 180 -1.74 20.26 3.07
C ASP A 180 -1.86 18.77 3.36
N ASN A 181 -0.73 18.13 3.77
CA ASN A 181 -0.73 16.76 4.27
C ASN A 181 -0.29 16.69 5.73
N TYR A 182 -0.86 15.77 6.50
CA TYR A 182 -0.23 15.30 7.72
C TYR A 182 0.86 14.28 7.38
N ILE A 183 1.98 14.37 8.11
CA ILE A 183 2.90 13.25 8.28
C ILE A 183 2.40 12.47 9.48
N MET A 184 2.15 11.18 9.30
CA MET A 184 1.78 10.29 10.41
C MET A 184 2.80 9.16 10.51
N GLY A 185 3.07 8.70 11.73
CA GLY A 185 4.02 7.64 11.99
C GLY A 185 3.58 6.71 13.10
N ARG A 186 4.09 5.46 13.07
CA ARG A 186 3.95 4.49 14.17
C ARG A 186 5.19 3.62 14.30
N GLU A 187 5.49 3.17 15.51
CA GLU A 187 6.45 2.10 15.76
C GLU A 187 5.82 0.72 15.46
N VAL A 188 6.63 -0.24 14.93
CA VAL A 188 6.17 -1.57 14.51
C VAL A 188 6.99 -2.70 15.12
#